data_d597eba8354f08d12f0f98cc6d487755
#
_entry.id   d597eba8354f08d12f0f98cc6d487755
#
_cell.length_a   1.000
_cell.length_b   1.000
_cell.length_c   1.000
_cell.angle_alpha   90.00
_cell.angle_beta   90.00
_cell.angle_gamma   90.00
#
_symmetry.space_group_name_H-M   'P 1'
#
loop_
_entity.id
_entity.type
_entity.pdbx_description
1 polymer ?
#
loop_
_entity_poly.entity_id
_entity_poly.type
_entity_poly.pdbx_seq_one_letter_code
_entity_poly.pdbx_strand_id
1 'polypeptide(L)'
;YKISLTSKETQDLFNSDSPLFGQMTDVTVKKDASLSLTDYNEPLLETELVFLVQEDVNGDDTDEEVMRKCLVAPGIEVPDGRYDDWFPKTTFYEVIADGAVNGAVVYGEAKQYSYDDVKNIEAVLYLNDQEVKQGNSEEVLGHPVNSVKWLAKALEERGEKLTAGRFVSSGTFMLPERLEAGKYRVEYENVGDVQLSVKP
;
A
#
# COMPACT_ATOMS: atom_id res chain seq x y z
N TYR A 1 7.16 -5.64 1.82
CA TYR A 1 5.94 -5.82 2.63
C TYR A 1 4.81 -4.95 2.11
N LYS A 2 3.56 -5.39 2.33
CA LYS A 2 2.36 -4.58 2.23
C LYS A 2 1.63 -4.59 3.58
N ILE A 3 0.93 -3.51 3.91
CA ILE A 3 0.16 -3.40 5.14
C ILE A 3 -1.30 -3.17 4.78
N SER A 4 -2.18 -4.00 5.29
CA SER A 4 -3.63 -3.93 5.09
C SER A 4 -4.34 -3.56 6.38
N LEU A 5 -5.62 -3.17 6.26
CA LEU A 5 -6.50 -2.80 7.36
C LEU A 5 -5.93 -1.62 8.17
N THR A 6 -5.50 -0.58 7.48
CA THR A 6 -4.89 0.61 8.08
C THR A 6 -5.90 1.69 8.42
N SER A 7 -7.16 1.59 7.95
CA SER A 7 -8.25 2.50 8.34
C SER A 7 -9.26 1.81 9.24
N LYS A 8 -10.00 2.61 10.01
CA LYS A 8 -11.10 2.07 10.84
C LYS A 8 -12.15 1.37 10.00
N GLU A 9 -12.44 1.90 8.81
CA GLU A 9 -13.42 1.35 7.88
C GLU A 9 -13.02 -0.05 7.40
N THR A 10 -11.76 -0.23 6.98
CA THR A 10 -11.26 -1.54 6.55
C THR A 10 -11.15 -2.54 7.72
N GLN A 11 -10.79 -2.09 8.92
CA GLN A 11 -10.79 -2.93 10.11
C GLN A 11 -12.19 -3.43 10.45
N ASP A 12 -13.20 -2.54 10.43
CA ASP A 12 -14.59 -2.93 10.69
C ASP A 12 -15.13 -3.90 9.65
N LEU A 13 -14.76 -3.73 8.37
CA LEU A 13 -15.15 -4.63 7.29
C LEU A 13 -14.70 -6.08 7.54
N PHE A 14 -13.49 -6.26 8.08
CA PHE A 14 -12.92 -7.59 8.37
C PHE A 14 -13.02 -8.00 9.86
N ASN A 15 -13.77 -7.24 10.66
CA ASN A 15 -13.94 -7.46 12.09
C ASN A 15 -12.58 -7.62 12.81
N SER A 16 -11.63 -6.70 12.50
CA SER A 16 -10.29 -6.62 13.09
C SER A 16 -10.16 -5.35 13.91
N ASP A 17 -9.28 -5.37 14.89
CA ASP A 17 -8.89 -4.21 15.71
C ASP A 17 -7.42 -3.78 15.47
N SER A 18 -6.77 -4.41 14.49
CA SER A 18 -5.38 -4.14 14.16
C SER A 18 -5.11 -4.27 12.66
N PRO A 19 -4.06 -3.63 12.15
CA PRO A 19 -3.54 -3.92 10.82
C PRO A 19 -3.03 -5.36 10.71
N LEU A 20 -2.82 -5.80 9.48
CA LEU A 20 -2.07 -7.00 9.16
C LEU A 20 -1.04 -6.69 8.06
N PHE A 21 -0.06 -7.58 7.88
CA PHE A 21 0.90 -7.43 6.80
C PHE A 21 1.13 -8.72 6.02
N GLY A 22 1.52 -8.58 4.77
CA GLY A 22 2.00 -9.66 3.91
C GLY A 22 3.41 -9.41 3.41
N GLN A 23 4.13 -10.49 3.12
CA GLN A 23 5.42 -10.40 2.42
C GLN A 23 5.17 -10.39 0.92
N MET A 24 5.91 -9.53 0.22
CA MET A 24 5.93 -9.48 -1.23
C MET A 24 7.31 -9.83 -1.76
N THR A 25 7.37 -10.22 -3.02
CA THR A 25 8.62 -10.56 -3.71
C THR A 25 8.98 -9.49 -4.74
N ASP A 26 10.20 -9.52 -5.24
CA ASP A 26 10.69 -8.62 -6.29
C ASP A 26 9.93 -8.76 -7.62
N VAL A 27 9.28 -9.91 -7.86
CA VAL A 27 8.46 -10.10 -9.07
C VAL A 27 7.11 -9.39 -9.00
N THR A 28 6.62 -9.09 -7.80
CA THR A 28 5.34 -8.39 -7.59
C THR A 28 5.50 -6.87 -7.45
N VAL A 29 6.73 -6.38 -7.26
CA VAL A 29 7.04 -4.94 -7.13
C VAL A 29 7.61 -4.42 -8.43
N LYS A 30 6.99 -3.41 -9.01
CA LYS A 30 7.31 -2.92 -10.35
C LYS A 30 7.42 -1.39 -10.36
N LYS A 31 8.34 -0.88 -11.17
CA LYS A 31 8.41 0.54 -11.51
C LYS A 31 7.87 0.70 -12.92
N ASP A 32 6.84 1.55 -13.07
CA ASP A 32 6.15 1.80 -14.35
C ASP A 32 5.64 0.51 -15.02
N ALA A 33 4.48 0.03 -14.59
CA ALA A 33 4.01 -1.29 -15.00
C ALA A 33 2.85 -1.28 -15.98
N SER A 34 2.85 -2.34 -16.81
CA SER A 34 1.68 -2.84 -17.52
C SER A 34 1.31 -4.19 -16.92
N LEU A 35 0.08 -4.34 -16.48
CA LEU A 35 -0.50 -5.60 -15.98
C LEU A 35 -1.52 -6.15 -16.99
N SER A 36 -1.79 -7.45 -16.92
CA SER A 36 -2.90 -8.08 -17.65
C SER A 36 -3.88 -8.68 -16.66
N LEU A 37 -5.16 -8.44 -16.83
CA LEU A 37 -6.21 -9.04 -15.97
C LEU A 37 -6.19 -10.56 -16.01
N THR A 38 -5.66 -11.17 -17.10
CA THR A 38 -5.53 -12.62 -17.21
C THR A 38 -4.53 -13.25 -16.22
N ASP A 39 -3.67 -12.43 -15.60
CA ASP A 39 -2.67 -12.89 -14.61
C ASP A 39 -3.20 -12.86 -13.18
N TYR A 40 -4.43 -12.38 -12.97
CA TYR A 40 -5.06 -12.18 -11.68
C TYR A 40 -6.43 -12.87 -11.61
N ASN A 41 -6.92 -13.07 -10.39
CA ASN A 41 -8.24 -13.68 -10.15
C ASN A 41 -9.35 -12.61 -10.16
N GLU A 42 -9.42 -11.81 -9.12
CA GLU A 42 -10.37 -10.69 -8.97
C GLU A 42 -9.65 -9.47 -8.38
N PRO A 43 -8.74 -8.84 -9.15
CA PRO A 43 -7.87 -7.81 -8.62
C PRO A 43 -8.62 -6.54 -8.27
N LEU A 44 -8.17 -5.89 -7.19
CA LEU A 44 -8.59 -4.54 -6.81
C LEU A 44 -7.44 -3.55 -7.08
N LEU A 45 -7.72 -2.28 -6.87
CA LEU A 45 -6.76 -1.18 -6.91
C LEU A 45 -6.85 -0.37 -5.62
N GLU A 46 -5.71 -0.12 -5.01
CA GLU A 46 -5.54 0.70 -3.82
C GLU A 46 -4.51 1.79 -4.07
N THR A 47 -4.76 2.99 -3.53
CA THR A 47 -3.84 4.12 -3.63
C THR A 47 -3.04 4.25 -2.36
N GLU A 48 -1.72 4.18 -2.46
CA GLU A 48 -0.83 4.07 -1.31
C GLU A 48 0.45 4.88 -1.49
N LEU A 49 1.12 5.20 -0.39
CA LEU A 49 2.53 5.57 -0.44
C LEU A 49 3.40 4.33 -0.24
N VAL A 50 4.49 4.27 -0.99
CA VAL A 50 5.49 3.22 -0.87
C VAL A 50 6.74 3.79 -0.20
N PHE A 51 7.15 3.18 0.90
CA PHE A 51 8.37 3.52 1.63
C PHE A 51 9.50 2.58 1.21
N LEU A 52 10.58 3.13 0.68
CA LEU A 52 11.79 2.39 0.31
C LEU A 52 12.82 2.57 1.43
N VAL A 53 13.02 1.53 2.20
CA VAL A 53 13.87 1.53 3.39
C VAL A 53 15.35 1.62 2.98
N GLN A 54 16.03 2.69 3.38
CA GLN A 54 17.44 2.94 3.09
C GLN A 54 18.36 2.57 4.26
N GLU A 55 17.85 2.65 5.48
CA GLU A 55 18.53 2.24 6.72
C GLU A 55 17.55 1.39 7.54
N ASP A 56 18.05 0.48 8.38
CA ASP A 56 17.22 -0.37 9.23
C ASP A 56 16.27 0.47 10.10
N VAL A 57 15.00 0.13 10.07
CA VAL A 57 13.95 0.77 10.88
C VAL A 57 13.65 -0.10 12.09
N ASN A 58 13.70 0.52 13.28
CA ASN A 58 13.38 -0.13 14.55
C ASN A 58 11.99 0.32 15.04
N GLY A 59 11.35 -0.51 15.84
CA GLY A 59 10.00 -0.22 16.36
C GLY A 59 9.92 0.98 17.31
N ASP A 60 11.04 1.42 17.87
CA ASP A 60 11.16 2.58 18.76
C ASP A 60 11.69 3.85 18.07
N ASP A 61 11.98 3.79 16.76
CA ASP A 61 12.35 4.99 16.01
C ASP A 61 11.24 6.06 16.08
N THR A 62 11.65 7.32 16.20
CA THR A 62 10.72 8.45 16.08
C THR A 62 10.18 8.57 14.65
N ASP A 63 9.10 9.34 14.47
CA ASP A 63 8.51 9.56 13.15
C ASP A 63 9.51 10.18 12.18
N GLU A 64 10.29 11.16 12.67
CA GLU A 64 11.34 11.83 11.91
C GLU A 64 12.50 10.88 11.55
N GLU A 65 12.85 9.96 12.46
CA GLU A 65 13.89 8.95 12.18
C GLU A 65 13.43 7.98 11.10
N VAL A 66 12.18 7.49 11.15
CA VAL A 66 11.64 6.63 10.10
C VAL A 66 11.61 7.37 8.75
N MET A 67 11.13 8.62 8.73
CA MET A 67 11.12 9.42 7.51
C MET A 67 12.52 9.64 6.94
N ARG A 68 13.52 9.91 7.80
CA ARG A 68 14.92 10.05 7.37
C ARG A 68 15.51 8.75 6.81
N LYS A 69 15.10 7.61 7.34
CA LYS A 69 15.58 6.28 6.93
C LYS A 69 14.92 5.74 5.66
N CYS A 70 13.87 6.41 5.16
CA CYS A 70 13.10 5.94 4.01
C CYS A 70 13.04 7.01 2.91
N LEU A 71 13.07 6.57 1.65
CA LEU A 71 12.51 7.36 0.55
C LEU A 71 11.03 7.02 0.42
N VAL A 72 10.21 7.99 -0.01
CA VAL A 72 8.77 7.80 -0.22
C VAL A 72 8.44 8.00 -1.69
N ALA A 73 7.59 7.15 -2.24
CA ALA A 73 7.11 7.21 -3.61
C ALA A 73 5.57 7.16 -3.67
N PRO A 74 4.92 7.79 -4.66
CA PRO A 74 3.53 7.53 -4.98
C PRO A 74 3.38 6.08 -5.45
N GLY A 75 2.33 5.37 -5.01
CA GLY A 75 2.14 3.96 -5.31
C GLY A 75 0.71 3.57 -5.64
N ILE A 76 0.59 2.48 -6.37
CA ILE A 76 -0.65 1.73 -6.59
C ILE A 76 -0.40 0.32 -6.10
N GLU A 77 -1.20 -0.16 -5.16
CA GLU A 77 -1.25 -1.57 -4.83
C GLU A 77 -2.39 -2.23 -5.61
N VAL A 78 -2.15 -3.47 -6.03
CA VAL A 78 -3.15 -4.32 -6.67
C VAL A 78 -3.30 -5.58 -5.81
N PRO A 79 -4.17 -5.54 -4.79
CA PRO A 79 -4.51 -6.75 -4.04
C PRO A 79 -5.30 -7.73 -4.90
N ASP A 80 -5.01 -9.03 -4.72
CA ASP A 80 -5.69 -10.11 -5.44
C ASP A 80 -5.74 -11.38 -4.56
N GLY A 81 -6.93 -11.75 -4.11
CA GLY A 81 -7.14 -12.94 -3.30
C GLY A 81 -7.26 -14.22 -4.14
N ARG A 82 -6.71 -15.35 -3.65
CA ARG A 82 -6.77 -16.65 -4.32
C ARG A 82 -8.06 -17.43 -4.01
N TYR A 83 -9.14 -16.71 -3.71
CA TYR A 83 -10.48 -17.25 -3.41
C TYR A 83 -11.50 -16.71 -4.41
N ASP A 84 -12.52 -17.48 -4.72
CA ASP A 84 -13.66 -17.01 -5.52
C ASP A 84 -14.46 -15.97 -4.74
N ASP A 85 -14.86 -14.88 -5.40
CA ASP A 85 -15.64 -13.79 -4.77
C ASP A 85 -14.97 -13.25 -3.48
N TRP A 86 -13.65 -13.14 -3.45
CA TRP A 86 -12.90 -12.93 -2.21
C TRP A 86 -13.24 -11.61 -1.50
N PHE A 87 -13.50 -10.55 -2.23
CA PHE A 87 -13.81 -9.25 -1.62
C PHE A 87 -15.30 -8.90 -1.74
N PRO A 88 -15.97 -8.52 -0.66
CA PRO A 88 -15.53 -8.44 0.75
C PRO A 88 -15.87 -9.68 1.59
N LYS A 89 -15.98 -10.86 0.99
CA LYS A 89 -16.54 -12.07 1.64
C LYS A 89 -15.51 -12.88 2.42
N THR A 90 -14.21 -12.74 2.10
CA THR A 90 -13.13 -13.45 2.81
C THR A 90 -13.03 -13.01 4.25
N THR A 91 -12.78 -13.96 5.13
CA THR A 91 -12.56 -13.68 6.55
C THR A 91 -11.17 -13.13 6.81
N PHE A 92 -10.99 -12.45 7.94
CA PHE A 92 -9.68 -11.97 8.40
C PHE A 92 -8.57 -13.04 8.34
N TYR A 93 -8.88 -14.27 8.77
CA TYR A 93 -7.91 -15.37 8.79
C TYR A 93 -7.56 -15.88 7.38
N GLU A 94 -8.51 -15.86 6.46
CA GLU A 94 -8.26 -16.20 5.05
C GLU A 94 -7.36 -15.15 4.39
N VAL A 95 -7.58 -13.86 4.66
CA VAL A 95 -6.69 -12.79 4.19
C VAL A 95 -5.26 -12.98 4.70
N ILE A 96 -5.08 -13.33 5.99
CA ILE A 96 -3.76 -13.64 6.54
C ILE A 96 -3.13 -14.86 5.85
N ALA A 97 -3.90 -15.94 5.71
CA ALA A 97 -3.41 -17.18 5.10
C ALA A 97 -3.00 -16.99 3.63
N ASP A 98 -3.64 -16.05 2.95
CA ASP A 98 -3.33 -15.68 1.57
C ASP A 98 -2.19 -14.66 1.43
N GLY A 99 -1.47 -14.37 2.51
CA GLY A 99 -0.37 -13.40 2.52
C GLY A 99 -0.83 -11.96 2.35
N ALA A 100 -1.94 -11.60 2.98
CA ALA A 100 -2.62 -10.31 2.90
C ALA A 100 -3.10 -9.98 1.47
N VAL A 101 -3.57 -11.00 0.74
CA VAL A 101 -4.07 -10.89 -0.65
C VAL A 101 -3.11 -10.13 -1.57
N ASN A 102 -1.80 -10.34 -1.42
CA ASN A 102 -0.82 -9.63 -2.20
C ASN A 102 -0.86 -10.04 -3.68
N GLY A 103 -0.92 -9.07 -4.57
CA GLY A 103 -0.86 -9.26 -6.04
C GLY A 103 0.32 -8.48 -6.63
N ALA A 104 0.21 -7.16 -6.76
CA ALA A 104 1.29 -6.32 -7.26
C ALA A 104 1.37 -4.97 -6.55
N VAL A 105 2.54 -4.33 -6.62
CA VAL A 105 2.73 -2.91 -6.27
C VAL A 105 3.48 -2.23 -7.41
N VAL A 106 2.96 -1.10 -7.84
CA VAL A 106 3.59 -0.20 -8.80
C VAL A 106 3.90 1.11 -8.10
N TYR A 107 5.09 1.67 -8.29
CA TYR A 107 5.45 2.93 -7.64
C TYR A 107 6.21 3.86 -8.59
N GLY A 108 6.03 5.16 -8.38
CA GLY A 108 6.67 6.22 -9.15
C GLY A 108 8.05 6.61 -8.63
N GLU A 109 8.42 7.88 -8.80
CA GLU A 109 9.71 8.39 -8.36
C GLU A 109 9.77 8.52 -6.82
N ALA A 110 10.77 7.89 -6.21
CA ALA A 110 10.99 7.94 -4.77
C ALA A 110 11.89 9.12 -4.40
N LYS A 111 11.50 9.89 -3.39
CA LYS A 111 12.24 11.06 -2.88
C LYS A 111 12.26 11.07 -1.35
N GLN A 112 13.13 11.88 -0.79
CA GLN A 112 13.15 12.16 0.63
C GLN A 112 12.07 13.20 0.97
N TYR A 113 11.26 12.91 1.99
CA TYR A 113 10.24 13.80 2.52
C TYR A 113 10.37 13.91 4.05
N SER A 114 9.95 15.05 4.59
CA SER A 114 9.75 15.20 6.04
C SER A 114 8.42 14.58 6.47
N TYR A 115 8.20 14.46 7.77
CA TYR A 115 6.94 14.01 8.33
C TYR A 115 5.75 14.89 7.84
N ASP A 116 5.92 16.20 7.90
CA ASP A 116 4.86 17.14 7.52
C ASP A 116 4.55 17.15 6.02
N ASP A 117 5.51 16.78 5.16
CA ASP A 117 5.30 16.77 3.69
C ASP A 117 4.30 15.70 3.23
N VAL A 118 4.13 14.63 4.00
CA VAL A 118 3.24 13.49 3.65
C VAL A 118 2.07 13.34 4.63
N LYS A 119 1.91 14.33 5.52
CA LYS A 119 0.78 14.41 6.44
C LYS A 119 -0.41 15.04 5.75
N ASN A 120 -1.58 14.41 5.86
CA ASN A 120 -2.85 14.96 5.36
C ASN A 120 -2.79 15.39 3.88
N ILE A 121 -2.20 14.55 3.04
CA ILE A 121 -2.15 14.76 1.60
C ILE A 121 -3.32 14.07 0.91
N GLU A 122 -3.84 14.69 -0.14
CA GLU A 122 -4.87 14.10 -0.98
C GLU A 122 -4.26 13.24 -2.09
N ALA A 123 -4.96 12.15 -2.42
CA ALA A 123 -4.71 11.35 -3.60
C ALA A 123 -5.95 11.32 -4.48
N VAL A 124 -5.77 11.54 -5.79
CA VAL A 124 -6.85 11.50 -6.77
C VAL A 124 -6.57 10.38 -7.78
N LEU A 125 -7.50 9.44 -7.86
CA LEU A 125 -7.46 8.32 -8.79
C LEU A 125 -8.20 8.67 -10.08
N TYR A 126 -7.53 8.45 -11.21
CA TYR A 126 -8.09 8.59 -12.56
C TYR A 126 -8.07 7.26 -13.31
N LEU A 127 -9.12 6.98 -14.07
CA LEU A 127 -9.18 5.92 -15.08
C LEU A 127 -9.48 6.55 -16.45
N ASN A 128 -8.59 6.36 -17.44
CA ASN A 128 -8.73 6.94 -18.78
C ASN A 128 -8.97 8.46 -18.74
N ASP A 129 -8.20 9.16 -17.91
CA ASP A 129 -8.28 10.61 -17.65
C ASP A 129 -9.58 11.10 -17.00
N GLN A 130 -10.47 10.21 -16.57
CA GLN A 130 -11.65 10.56 -15.78
C GLN A 130 -11.37 10.29 -14.29
N GLU A 131 -11.69 11.26 -13.45
CA GLU A 131 -11.60 11.10 -11.99
C GLU A 131 -12.59 10.02 -11.54
N VAL A 132 -12.07 9.07 -10.75
CA VAL A 132 -12.84 7.95 -10.18
C VAL A 132 -13.13 8.19 -8.71
N LYS A 133 -12.08 8.56 -7.94
CA LYS A 133 -12.16 8.64 -6.49
C LYS A 133 -11.05 9.51 -5.91
N GLN A 134 -11.30 10.03 -4.71
CA GLN A 134 -10.32 10.76 -3.90
C GLN A 134 -10.17 10.10 -2.53
N GLY A 135 -9.00 10.25 -1.93
CA GLY A 135 -8.70 9.78 -0.59
C GLY A 135 -7.60 10.60 0.06
N ASN A 136 -7.36 10.32 1.34
CA ASN A 136 -6.45 11.11 2.14
C ASN A 136 -5.49 10.22 2.94
N SER A 137 -4.25 10.67 3.12
CA SER A 137 -3.22 9.94 3.85
C SER A 137 -3.54 9.72 5.34
N GLU A 138 -4.41 10.51 5.94
CA GLU A 138 -4.84 10.33 7.34
C GLU A 138 -5.59 9.01 7.57
N GLU A 139 -6.18 8.42 6.52
CA GLU A 139 -6.82 7.10 6.60
C GLU A 139 -5.82 5.98 6.99
N VAL A 140 -4.54 6.20 6.73
CA VAL A 140 -3.47 5.25 7.05
C VAL A 140 -3.01 5.45 8.50
N LEU A 141 -3.76 4.91 9.47
CA LEU A 141 -3.46 5.02 10.91
C LEU A 141 -3.19 6.46 11.40
N GLY A 142 -3.86 7.44 10.80
CA GLY A 142 -3.67 8.87 11.06
C GLY A 142 -2.45 9.50 10.38
N HIS A 143 -1.50 8.70 9.92
CA HIS A 143 -0.33 9.11 9.13
C HIS A 143 0.41 7.90 8.57
N PRO A 144 0.82 7.88 7.28
CA PRO A 144 1.45 6.71 6.64
C PRO A 144 2.71 6.17 7.36
N VAL A 145 3.48 7.02 8.03
CA VAL A 145 4.65 6.59 8.83
C VAL A 145 4.26 5.64 9.97
N ASN A 146 3.02 5.77 10.50
CA ASN A 146 2.55 4.93 11.60
C ASN A 146 2.42 3.46 11.18
N SER A 147 2.07 3.18 9.92
CA SER A 147 2.03 1.81 9.42
C SER A 147 3.42 1.19 9.32
N VAL A 148 4.42 1.96 8.90
CA VAL A 148 5.82 1.50 8.84
C VAL A 148 6.37 1.19 10.24
N LYS A 149 6.09 2.04 11.23
CA LYS A 149 6.45 1.81 12.65
C LYS A 149 5.73 0.59 13.22
N TRP A 150 4.44 0.46 12.91
CA TRP A 150 3.67 -0.71 13.32
C TRP A 150 4.28 -2.01 12.75
N LEU A 151 4.67 -2.01 11.46
CA LEU A 151 5.33 -3.14 10.83
C LEU A 151 6.67 -3.46 11.51
N ALA A 152 7.51 -2.45 11.78
CA ALA A 152 8.79 -2.65 12.44
C ALA A 152 8.61 -3.34 13.81
N LYS A 153 7.65 -2.88 14.62
CA LYS A 153 7.31 -3.53 15.91
C LYS A 153 6.80 -4.96 15.72
N ALA A 154 5.89 -5.18 14.77
CA ALA A 154 5.34 -6.52 14.51
C ALA A 154 6.41 -7.51 14.04
N LEU A 155 7.43 -7.06 13.32
CA LEU A 155 8.58 -7.87 12.93
C LEU A 155 9.49 -8.17 14.14
N GLU A 156 9.78 -7.18 14.98
CA GLU A 156 10.59 -7.37 16.19
C GLU A 156 9.99 -8.39 17.16
N GLU A 157 8.66 -8.38 17.34
CA GLU A 157 7.93 -9.37 18.14
C GLU A 157 8.12 -10.81 17.64
N ARG A 158 8.49 -10.98 16.37
CA ARG A 158 8.80 -12.26 15.72
C ARG A 158 10.31 -12.57 15.67
N GLY A 159 11.14 -11.68 16.20
CA GLY A 159 12.60 -11.80 16.11
C GLY A 159 13.17 -11.43 14.75
N GLU A 160 12.37 -10.71 13.91
CA GLU A 160 12.75 -10.21 12.61
C GLU A 160 13.03 -8.70 12.66
N LYS A 161 13.48 -8.10 11.56
CA LYS A 161 13.76 -6.67 11.45
C LYS A 161 13.31 -6.12 10.09
N LEU A 162 12.90 -4.86 10.09
CA LEU A 162 12.69 -4.09 8.87
C LEU A 162 14.03 -3.51 8.39
N THR A 163 14.74 -4.26 7.53
CA THR A 163 16.10 -3.92 7.11
C THR A 163 16.15 -3.06 5.87
N ALA A 164 17.26 -2.35 5.69
CA ALA A 164 17.57 -1.63 4.45
C ALA A 164 17.41 -2.50 3.19
N GLY A 165 16.99 -1.89 2.09
CA GLY A 165 16.70 -2.58 0.82
C GLY A 165 15.29 -3.18 0.74
N ARG A 166 14.47 -3.07 1.79
CA ARG A 166 13.06 -3.45 1.76
C ARG A 166 12.20 -2.30 1.29
N PHE A 167 11.01 -2.61 0.79
CA PHE A 167 9.95 -1.63 0.59
C PHE A 167 8.72 -1.99 1.42
N VAL A 168 7.90 -0.98 1.69
CA VAL A 168 6.65 -1.12 2.44
C VAL A 168 5.56 -0.36 1.71
N SER A 169 4.52 -1.05 1.24
CA SER A 169 3.25 -0.44 0.81
C SER A 169 2.45 -0.14 2.06
N SER A 170 2.13 1.14 2.28
CA SER A 170 1.82 1.64 3.64
C SER A 170 0.36 1.48 4.06
N GLY A 171 -0.53 1.17 3.14
CA GLY A 171 -1.97 1.13 3.36
C GLY A 171 -2.72 2.16 2.52
N THR A 172 -3.97 1.85 2.23
CA THR A 172 -4.76 2.60 1.25
C THR A 172 -5.36 3.90 1.80
N PHE A 173 -5.40 4.93 0.96
CA PHE A 173 -6.00 6.25 1.25
C PHE A 173 -7.52 6.27 1.05
N MET A 174 -8.08 5.23 0.44
CA MET A 174 -9.50 5.11 0.13
C MET A 174 -9.88 3.63 0.01
N LEU A 175 -11.16 3.30 0.16
CA LEU A 175 -11.63 1.94 -0.11
C LEU A 175 -11.21 1.49 -1.52
N PRO A 176 -10.81 0.21 -1.67
CA PRO A 176 -10.35 -0.33 -2.94
C PRO A 176 -11.43 -0.28 -4.03
N GLU A 177 -10.98 -0.14 -5.28
CA GLU A 177 -11.83 -0.22 -6.47
C GLU A 177 -11.53 -1.50 -7.25
N ARG A 178 -12.49 -2.04 -8.00
CA ARG A 178 -12.21 -3.17 -8.91
C ARG A 178 -11.26 -2.73 -10.01
N LEU A 179 -10.23 -3.52 -10.28
CA LEU A 179 -9.30 -3.25 -11.35
C LEU A 179 -9.93 -3.65 -12.70
N GLU A 180 -10.02 -2.68 -13.60
CA GLU A 180 -10.54 -2.86 -14.97
C GLU A 180 -9.45 -2.59 -15.99
N ALA A 181 -9.67 -3.01 -17.25
CA ALA A 181 -8.76 -2.67 -18.33
C ALA A 181 -8.79 -1.15 -18.63
N GLY A 182 -7.63 -0.53 -18.70
CA GLY A 182 -7.52 0.91 -18.94
C GLY A 182 -6.19 1.50 -18.51
N LYS A 183 -6.11 2.81 -18.52
CA LYS A 183 -4.96 3.57 -18.04
C LYS A 183 -5.32 4.24 -16.73
N TYR A 184 -4.68 3.81 -15.65
CA TYR A 184 -4.79 4.42 -14.34
C TYR A 184 -3.68 5.43 -14.11
N ARG A 185 -4.01 6.49 -13.40
CA ARG A 185 -3.08 7.49 -12.89
C ARG A 185 -3.56 7.92 -11.51
N VAL A 186 -2.64 7.94 -10.56
CA VAL A 186 -2.91 8.50 -9.23
C VAL A 186 -2.00 9.68 -9.01
N GLU A 187 -2.57 10.83 -8.70
CA GLU A 187 -1.87 12.04 -8.31
C GLU A 187 -1.90 12.18 -6.79
N TYR A 188 -0.73 12.33 -6.19
CA TYR A 188 -0.57 12.58 -4.76
C TYR A 188 -0.08 14.00 -4.55
N GLU A 189 -0.81 14.77 -3.78
CA GLU A 189 -0.46 16.14 -3.47
C GLU A 189 0.98 16.24 -2.95
N ASN A 190 1.79 17.11 -3.53
CA ASN A 190 3.21 17.35 -3.21
C ASN A 190 4.17 16.15 -3.34
N VAL A 191 3.69 14.96 -3.65
CA VAL A 191 4.53 13.74 -3.77
C VAL A 191 4.80 13.39 -5.23
N GLY A 192 3.81 13.56 -6.11
CA GLY A 192 3.91 13.23 -7.53
C GLY A 192 2.83 12.28 -7.99
N ASP A 193 3.08 11.61 -9.11
CA ASP A 193 2.12 10.70 -9.71
C ASP A 193 2.72 9.31 -9.98
N VAL A 194 1.83 8.34 -10.14
CA VAL A 194 2.15 6.98 -10.58
C VAL A 194 1.13 6.54 -11.62
N GLN A 195 1.57 5.78 -12.62
CA GLN A 195 0.72 5.32 -13.71
C GLN A 195 0.76 3.80 -13.82
N LEU A 196 -0.39 3.21 -14.20
CA LEU A 196 -0.55 1.80 -14.42
C LEU A 196 -1.39 1.56 -15.68
N SER A 197 -0.89 0.78 -16.63
CA SER A 197 -1.65 0.33 -17.78
C SER A 197 -2.15 -1.09 -17.57
N VAL A 198 -3.45 -1.31 -17.67
CA VAL A 198 -4.08 -2.62 -17.46
C VAL A 198 -4.67 -3.10 -18.79
N LYS A 199 -4.23 -4.27 -19.23
CA LYS A 199 -4.73 -4.97 -20.41
C LYS A 199 -5.83 -5.96 -20.02
N PRO A 200 -6.79 -6.20 -20.95
CA PRO A 200 -7.79 -7.27 -20.77
C PRO A 200 -7.16 -8.63 -20.49
#